data_45c9168ed75de185d6e33f0298e13d8d
#
_entry.id   45c9168ed75de185d6e33f0298e13d8d
#
_cell.length_a   1.000
_cell.length_b   1.000
_cell.length_c   1.000
_cell.angle_alpha   90.00
_cell.angle_beta   90.00
_cell.angle_gamma   90.00
#
_symmetry.space_group_name_H-M   'P 1'
#
loop_
_entity.id
_entity.type
_entity.pdbx_description
1 polymer ?
#
loop_
_entity_poly.entity_id
_entity_poly.type
_entity_poly.pdbx_seq_one_letter_code
_entity_poly.pdbx_strand_id
1 'polypeptide(L)'
;AHIKLENIFPNDLLDGVLSDIEKTEYEYFKFCTVGNCFSEFGESTVKLTDYLVGDEWVEFLRNMTEIKDLKSDKSWHGAGINIEPRGSHLEPHTDFNEFDHMWRRVNVLLFLSKDWKDEWGGHNELGHIEGQNYVVDRKYKPEFNNVVIFNTSHYSYHGFDLVSCPNDKNRMVISCYYYSNERGEHGAATSTTNYVGWDRERKKQKEYYNRFGTGWRKLK
;
A
#
# COMPACT_ATOMS: atom_id res chain seq x y z
N ALA A 1 -0.83 -15.87 4.76
CA ALA A 1 0.63 -15.88 4.98
C ALA A 1 1.19 -14.47 4.81
N HIS A 2 2.24 -14.12 5.58
CA HIS A 2 2.93 -12.82 5.52
C HIS A 2 4.36 -12.95 6.04
N ILE A 3 5.23 -12.03 5.63
CA ILE A 3 6.60 -11.90 6.10
C ILE A 3 7.00 -10.42 6.17
N LYS A 4 7.86 -10.07 7.11
CA LYS A 4 8.56 -8.79 7.18
C LYS A 4 10.03 -9.01 6.85
N LEU A 5 10.56 -8.21 5.95
CA LEU A 5 11.98 -8.15 5.63
C LEU A 5 12.51 -6.76 6.03
N GLU A 6 13.75 -6.71 6.49
CA GLU A 6 14.37 -5.47 6.98
C GLU A 6 15.65 -5.16 6.21
N ASN A 7 15.86 -3.89 5.88
CA ASN A 7 17.09 -3.37 5.25
C ASN A 7 17.48 -4.11 3.96
N ILE A 8 16.50 -4.41 3.10
CA ILE A 8 16.75 -5.20 1.88
C ILE A 8 17.17 -4.36 0.67
N PHE A 9 16.94 -3.06 0.70
CA PHE A 9 17.36 -2.15 -0.36
C PHE A 9 18.57 -1.31 0.09
N PRO A 10 19.43 -0.87 -0.84
CA PRO A 10 20.49 0.10 -0.54
C PRO A 10 19.88 1.39 0.03
N ASN A 11 20.39 1.87 1.16
CA ASN A 11 19.86 3.07 1.80
C ASN A 11 20.03 4.32 0.94
N ASP A 12 21.13 4.43 0.20
CA ASP A 12 21.39 5.53 -0.74
C ASP A 12 20.36 5.60 -1.88
N LEU A 13 19.90 4.45 -2.37
CA LEU A 13 18.79 4.39 -3.33
C LEU A 13 17.49 4.93 -2.71
N LEU A 14 17.12 4.48 -1.51
CA LEU A 14 15.90 4.92 -0.85
C LEU A 14 15.98 6.39 -0.41
N ASP A 15 17.16 6.89 -0.05
CA ASP A 15 17.39 8.31 0.23
C ASP A 15 17.22 9.16 -1.04
N GLY A 16 17.67 8.63 -2.18
CA GLY A 16 17.41 9.22 -3.48
C GLY A 16 15.92 9.29 -3.81
N VAL A 17 15.16 8.21 -3.53
CA VAL A 17 13.70 8.19 -3.69
C VAL A 17 13.01 9.25 -2.82
N LEU A 18 13.40 9.38 -1.55
CA LEU A 18 12.87 10.43 -0.68
C LEU A 18 13.16 11.82 -1.22
N SER A 19 14.39 12.05 -1.70
CA SER A 19 14.78 13.33 -2.33
C SER A 19 14.00 13.60 -3.62
N ASP A 20 13.72 12.59 -4.42
CA ASP A 20 12.89 12.71 -5.62
C ASP A 20 11.45 13.09 -5.24
N ILE A 21 10.88 12.45 -4.21
CA ILE A 21 9.56 12.75 -3.69
C ILE A 21 9.48 14.20 -3.19
N GLU A 22 10.46 14.67 -2.43
CA GLU A 22 10.50 16.06 -1.90
C GLU A 22 10.59 17.13 -2.99
N LYS A 23 11.24 16.84 -4.11
CA LYS A 23 11.42 17.77 -5.23
C LYS A 23 10.22 17.82 -6.17
N THR A 24 9.35 16.82 -6.12
CA THR A 24 8.18 16.77 -6.99
C THR A 24 7.10 17.69 -6.41
N GLU A 25 6.67 18.69 -7.18
CA GLU A 25 5.56 19.55 -6.82
C GLU A 25 4.25 18.75 -6.87
N TYR A 26 3.87 18.18 -5.73
CA TYR A 26 2.55 17.55 -5.59
C TYR A 26 1.49 18.59 -5.34
N GLU A 27 0.54 18.72 -6.25
CA GLU A 27 -0.79 19.13 -5.82
C GLU A 27 -1.32 17.99 -4.92
N TYR A 28 -1.48 18.27 -3.65
CA TYR A 28 -1.89 17.33 -2.60
C TYR A 28 -3.14 16.56 -3.00
N PHE A 29 -2.95 15.36 -3.50
CA PHE A 29 -4.01 14.37 -3.53
C PHE A 29 -4.00 13.65 -2.18
N LYS A 30 -5.07 13.74 -1.44
CA LYS A 30 -5.25 13.13 -0.12
C LYS A 30 -5.17 11.60 -0.13
N PHE A 31 -5.08 11.03 -1.32
CA PHE A 31 -4.78 9.64 -1.65
C PHE A 31 -3.93 9.67 -2.93
N CYS A 32 -2.66 9.97 -2.79
CA CYS A 32 -1.75 9.89 -3.92
C CYS A 32 -1.36 8.44 -4.19
N THR A 33 -2.24 7.69 -4.81
CA THR A 33 -1.81 6.51 -5.54
C THR A 33 -1.29 6.99 -6.89
N VAL A 34 -0.01 7.30 -6.98
CA VAL A 34 0.61 7.80 -8.22
C VAL A 34 1.09 6.60 -9.02
N GLY A 35 0.14 5.86 -9.62
CA GLY A 35 0.44 4.65 -10.36
C GLY A 35 1.18 4.86 -11.68
N ASN A 36 0.95 5.93 -12.41
CA ASN A 36 1.39 6.02 -13.80
C ASN A 36 2.40 7.14 -14.10
N CYS A 37 2.94 7.81 -13.07
CA CYS A 37 3.79 9.00 -13.25
C CYS A 37 5.18 8.87 -12.62
N PHE A 38 5.69 7.67 -12.37
CA PHE A 38 7.01 7.51 -11.74
C PHE A 38 8.14 8.16 -12.53
N SER A 39 8.00 8.25 -13.86
CA SER A 39 8.95 8.96 -14.72
C SER A 39 9.03 10.47 -14.44
N GLU A 40 8.02 11.04 -13.78
CA GLU A 40 8.00 12.45 -13.41
C GLU A 40 8.71 12.74 -12.09
N PHE A 41 9.07 11.69 -11.32
CA PHE A 41 9.72 11.85 -10.04
C PHE A 41 11.22 12.14 -10.21
N GLY A 42 12.02 11.17 -10.38
CA GLY A 42 13.45 11.26 -10.52
C GLY A 42 14.10 9.91 -10.72
N GLU A 43 15.38 9.91 -10.98
CA GLU A 43 16.12 8.72 -11.39
C GLU A 43 16.06 7.59 -10.34
N SER A 44 16.16 7.94 -9.05
CA SER A 44 16.14 6.96 -7.97
C SER A 44 14.77 6.28 -7.84
N THR A 45 13.70 7.06 -7.99
CA THR A 45 12.33 6.53 -7.96
C THR A 45 12.06 5.63 -9.14
N VAL A 46 12.44 6.04 -10.35
CA VAL A 46 12.32 5.22 -11.56
C VAL A 46 13.09 3.92 -11.39
N LYS A 47 14.35 3.98 -10.96
CA LYS A 47 15.20 2.79 -10.74
C LYS A 47 14.58 1.79 -9.75
N LEU A 48 14.04 2.28 -8.62
CA LEU A 48 13.39 1.42 -7.63
C LEU A 48 12.09 0.81 -8.16
N THR A 49 11.24 1.61 -8.80
CA THR A 49 9.95 1.14 -9.33
C THR A 49 10.12 0.17 -10.48
N ASP A 50 11.08 0.38 -11.36
CA ASP A 50 11.44 -0.57 -12.42
C ASP A 50 11.95 -1.90 -11.84
N TYR A 51 12.76 -1.85 -10.77
CA TYR A 51 13.21 -3.05 -10.08
C TYR A 51 12.04 -3.83 -9.46
N LEU A 52 11.12 -3.14 -8.78
CA LEU A 52 9.95 -3.77 -8.14
C LEU A 52 8.99 -4.46 -9.14
N VAL A 53 8.96 -4.03 -10.39
CA VAL A 53 8.18 -4.71 -11.43
C VAL A 53 9.05 -5.56 -12.37
N GLY A 54 10.36 -5.60 -12.12
CA GLY A 54 11.35 -6.33 -12.91
C GLY A 54 11.39 -7.83 -12.60
N ASP A 55 11.97 -8.57 -13.53
CA ASP A 55 12.00 -10.05 -13.49
C ASP A 55 12.75 -10.59 -12.26
N GLU A 56 13.85 -9.93 -11.84
CA GLU A 56 14.66 -10.34 -10.68
C GLU A 56 13.84 -10.33 -9.38
N TRP A 57 13.12 -9.24 -9.13
CA TRP A 57 12.28 -9.12 -7.96
C TRP A 57 11.08 -10.06 -8.01
N VAL A 58 10.46 -10.20 -9.18
CA VAL A 58 9.35 -11.15 -9.38
C VAL A 58 9.80 -12.59 -9.16
N GLU A 59 11.00 -12.96 -9.62
CA GLU A 59 11.55 -14.30 -9.37
C GLU A 59 11.84 -14.55 -7.88
N PHE A 60 12.36 -13.54 -7.18
CA PHE A 60 12.50 -13.59 -5.73
C PHE A 60 11.14 -13.85 -5.04
N LEU A 61 10.08 -13.14 -5.45
CA LEU A 61 8.73 -13.35 -4.92
C LEU A 61 8.16 -14.72 -5.28
N ARG A 62 8.40 -15.24 -6.50
CA ARG A 62 7.99 -16.60 -6.90
C ARG A 62 8.61 -17.65 -6.00
N ASN A 63 9.92 -17.52 -5.73
CA ASN A 63 10.64 -18.46 -4.86
C ASN A 63 10.15 -18.38 -3.41
N MET A 64 9.81 -17.20 -2.92
CA MET A 64 9.33 -16.99 -1.56
C MET A 64 7.89 -17.48 -1.37
N THR A 65 7.02 -17.25 -2.36
CA THR A 65 5.57 -17.52 -2.26
C THR A 65 5.16 -18.86 -2.85
N GLU A 66 6.07 -19.53 -3.57
CA GLU A 66 5.81 -20.75 -4.36
C GLU A 66 4.75 -20.57 -5.48
N ILE A 67 4.39 -19.30 -5.80
CA ILE A 67 3.47 -19.00 -6.89
C ILE A 67 4.28 -18.84 -8.18
N LYS A 68 4.36 -19.92 -8.96
CA LYS A 68 5.28 -20.03 -10.10
C LYS A 68 4.98 -19.09 -11.26
N ASP A 69 3.71 -18.76 -11.48
CA ASP A 69 3.25 -17.87 -12.56
C ASP A 69 3.00 -16.42 -12.10
N LEU A 70 3.55 -16.04 -10.93
CA LEU A 70 3.41 -14.70 -10.40
C LEU A 70 4.00 -13.67 -11.38
N LYS A 71 3.28 -12.57 -11.59
CA LYS A 71 3.63 -11.47 -12.50
C LYS A 71 3.45 -10.14 -11.80
N SER A 72 4.29 -9.18 -12.15
CA SER A 72 4.09 -7.78 -11.77
C SER A 72 3.05 -7.11 -12.67
N ASP A 73 2.43 -6.05 -12.15
CA ASP A 73 1.63 -5.12 -12.94
C ASP A 73 2.48 -3.88 -13.28
N LYS A 74 2.93 -3.80 -14.54
CA LYS A 74 3.72 -2.66 -15.04
C LYS A 74 2.89 -1.38 -15.19
N SER A 75 1.56 -1.47 -15.15
CA SER A 75 0.68 -0.30 -15.16
C SER A 75 0.50 0.32 -13.77
N TRP A 76 0.93 -0.36 -12.71
CA TRP A 76 0.78 0.06 -11.33
C TRP A 76 -0.68 0.33 -10.94
N HIS A 77 -1.62 -0.43 -11.48
CA HIS A 77 -3.05 -0.22 -11.24
C HIS A 77 -3.40 -0.35 -9.75
N GLY A 78 -3.85 0.76 -9.16
CA GLY A 78 -4.18 0.84 -7.73
C GLY A 78 -2.98 0.76 -6.78
N ALA A 79 -1.77 0.72 -7.31
CA ALA A 79 -0.49 0.69 -6.58
C ALA A 79 0.25 2.04 -6.67
N GLY A 80 1.32 2.23 -5.92
CA GLY A 80 2.14 3.43 -6.01
C GLY A 80 2.68 3.95 -4.68
N ILE A 81 3.08 5.23 -4.66
CA ILE A 81 3.55 5.93 -3.47
C ILE A 81 2.37 6.51 -2.73
N ASN A 82 2.24 6.18 -1.45
CA ASN A 82 1.23 6.72 -0.55
C ASN A 82 1.93 7.59 0.51
N ILE A 83 1.49 8.83 0.65
CA ILE A 83 1.98 9.80 1.62
C ILE A 83 0.83 10.17 2.55
N GLU A 84 0.93 9.74 3.79
CA GLU A 84 -0.15 9.80 4.76
C GLU A 84 0.23 10.76 5.90
N PRO A 85 -0.36 11.96 5.94
CA PRO A 85 -0.08 12.94 6.97
C PRO A 85 -0.73 12.56 8.32
N ARG A 86 -0.41 13.32 9.35
CA ARG A 86 -1.09 13.25 10.63
C ARG A 86 -2.62 13.26 10.47
N GLY A 87 -3.30 12.36 11.16
CA GLY A 87 -4.75 12.18 11.12
C GLY A 87 -5.23 11.17 10.07
N SER A 88 -4.33 10.67 9.21
CA SER A 88 -4.66 9.59 8.28
C SER A 88 -4.86 8.28 9.02
N HIS A 89 -5.72 7.43 8.49
CA HIS A 89 -5.91 6.03 8.85
C HIS A 89 -6.54 5.30 7.68
N LEU A 90 -6.43 4.00 7.65
CA LEU A 90 -7.08 3.17 6.64
C LEU A 90 -7.86 2.06 7.33
N GLU A 91 -9.18 2.09 7.19
CA GLU A 91 -10.04 1.07 7.78
C GLU A 91 -9.68 -0.32 7.25
N PRO A 92 -9.84 -1.35 8.08
CA PRO A 92 -9.58 -2.72 7.66
C PRO A 92 -10.41 -3.11 6.45
N HIS A 93 -9.76 -3.65 5.43
CA HIS A 93 -10.39 -4.03 4.17
C HIS A 93 -9.67 -5.22 3.53
N THR A 94 -10.33 -5.85 2.60
CA THR A 94 -9.69 -6.71 1.60
C THR A 94 -9.59 -5.94 0.29
N ASP A 95 -8.51 -6.13 -0.42
CA ASP A 95 -8.29 -5.51 -1.73
C ASP A 95 -9.26 -6.04 -2.81
N PHE A 96 -9.39 -5.30 -3.91
CA PHE A 96 -9.96 -5.88 -5.13
C PHE A 96 -9.10 -7.07 -5.57
N ASN A 97 -9.74 -8.11 -6.07
CA ASN A 97 -9.10 -9.41 -6.24
C ASN A 97 -8.69 -9.75 -7.68
N GLU A 98 -9.10 -8.96 -8.67
CA GLU A 98 -8.85 -9.25 -10.09
C GLU A 98 -8.56 -7.96 -10.87
N PHE A 99 -7.57 -8.02 -11.73
CA PHE A 99 -7.24 -6.98 -12.70
C PHE A 99 -6.67 -7.62 -13.97
N ASP A 100 -7.13 -7.17 -15.15
CA ASP A 100 -6.69 -7.64 -16.45
C ASP A 100 -6.75 -9.18 -16.60
N HIS A 101 -7.85 -9.78 -16.13
CA HIS A 101 -8.10 -11.22 -16.12
C HIS A 101 -7.10 -12.05 -15.28
N MET A 102 -6.34 -11.41 -14.41
CA MET A 102 -5.43 -12.04 -13.46
C MET A 102 -5.88 -11.79 -12.03
N TRP A 103 -5.59 -12.74 -11.15
CA TRP A 103 -5.91 -12.65 -9.73
C TRP A 103 -4.78 -12.01 -8.94
N ARG A 104 -5.09 -11.03 -8.11
CA ARG A 104 -4.12 -10.45 -7.18
C ARG A 104 -3.74 -11.50 -6.14
N ARG A 105 -2.46 -11.80 -6.01
CA ARG A 105 -1.96 -12.84 -5.12
C ARG A 105 -1.07 -12.33 -4.01
N VAL A 106 -0.32 -11.31 -4.28
CA VAL A 106 0.67 -10.78 -3.33
C VAL A 106 0.59 -9.26 -3.31
N ASN A 107 0.62 -8.72 -2.09
CA ASN A 107 0.80 -7.30 -1.82
C ASN A 107 2.17 -7.10 -1.16
N VAL A 108 2.91 -6.11 -1.63
CA VAL A 108 4.21 -5.71 -1.11
C VAL A 108 4.13 -4.25 -0.67
N LEU A 109 4.47 -3.98 0.58
CA LEU A 109 4.53 -2.65 1.16
C LEU A 109 5.97 -2.34 1.56
N LEU A 110 6.63 -1.43 0.85
CA LEU A 110 7.95 -0.90 1.20
C LEU A 110 7.77 0.43 1.96
N PHE A 111 8.16 0.47 3.22
CA PHE A 111 8.06 1.66 4.06
C PHE A 111 9.28 2.58 3.89
N LEU A 112 8.99 3.89 3.78
CA LEU A 112 9.98 4.94 3.57
C LEU A 112 10.04 5.96 4.71
N SER A 113 9.35 5.71 5.84
CA SER A 113 9.26 6.66 6.97
C SER A 113 10.50 6.58 7.85
N LYS A 114 11.43 7.54 7.71
CA LYS A 114 12.64 7.60 8.54
C LYS A 114 12.33 7.99 9.98
N ASP A 115 13.08 7.40 10.91
CA ASP A 115 13.05 7.70 12.34
C ASP A 115 11.63 7.60 12.95
N TRP A 116 10.80 6.72 12.40
CA TRP A 116 9.41 6.57 12.81
C TRP A 116 9.32 6.03 14.23
N LYS A 117 8.61 6.76 15.08
CA LYS A 117 8.40 6.37 16.47
C LYS A 117 7.13 5.56 16.63
N ASP A 118 7.14 4.63 17.56
CA ASP A 118 6.02 3.72 17.80
C ASP A 118 4.76 4.47 18.23
N GLU A 119 4.92 5.50 19.09
CA GLU A 119 3.83 6.37 19.55
C GLU A 119 3.17 7.22 18.46
N TRP A 120 3.75 7.27 17.27
CA TRP A 120 3.13 8.00 16.13
C TRP A 120 2.08 7.19 15.39
N GLY A 121 1.87 5.91 15.76
CA GLY A 121 0.91 5.04 15.12
C GLY A 121 1.18 4.80 13.64
N GLY A 122 0.13 4.69 12.83
CA GLY A 122 0.28 4.39 11.41
C GLY A 122 0.79 2.97 11.13
N HIS A 123 0.68 2.07 12.13
CA HIS A 123 1.10 0.68 12.00
C HIS A 123 0.26 -0.02 10.94
N ASN A 124 0.93 -0.71 10.03
CA ASN A 124 0.23 -1.60 9.12
C ASN A 124 -0.32 -2.79 9.90
N GLU A 125 -1.61 -2.98 9.83
CA GLU A 125 -2.33 -4.05 10.51
C GLU A 125 -2.70 -5.15 9.51
N LEU A 126 -2.44 -6.40 9.87
CA LEU A 126 -2.99 -7.58 9.22
C LEU A 126 -3.90 -8.29 10.22
N GLY A 127 -5.05 -8.75 9.77
CA GLY A 127 -6.01 -9.38 10.66
C GLY A 127 -7.11 -10.14 9.93
N HIS A 128 -8.12 -10.53 10.69
CA HIS A 128 -9.26 -11.29 10.21
C HIS A 128 -10.55 -10.80 10.84
N ILE A 129 -11.68 -11.31 10.35
CA ILE A 129 -12.99 -11.04 10.92
C ILE A 129 -13.41 -12.21 11.81
N GLU A 130 -13.73 -11.89 13.07
CA GLU A 130 -14.35 -12.81 14.02
C GLU A 130 -15.75 -12.30 14.36
N GLY A 131 -16.77 -12.98 13.86
CA GLY A 131 -18.16 -12.51 13.95
C GLY A 131 -18.36 -11.19 13.17
N GLN A 132 -18.55 -10.09 13.88
CA GLN A 132 -18.67 -8.75 13.30
C GLN A 132 -17.47 -7.84 13.60
N ASN A 133 -16.44 -8.37 14.27
CA ASN A 133 -15.30 -7.59 14.71
C ASN A 133 -14.07 -7.88 13.87
N TYR A 134 -13.31 -6.83 13.59
CA TYR A 134 -11.96 -6.97 13.08
C TYR A 134 -11.01 -7.27 14.24
N VAL A 135 -10.24 -8.35 14.09
CA VAL A 135 -9.22 -8.76 15.03
C VAL A 135 -7.85 -8.59 14.38
N VAL A 136 -6.99 -7.84 15.02
CA VAL A 136 -5.63 -7.59 14.54
C VAL A 136 -4.73 -8.76 14.96
N ASP A 137 -4.17 -9.47 13.98
CA ASP A 137 -3.22 -10.57 14.21
C ASP A 137 -1.79 -10.08 14.32
N ARG A 138 -1.44 -9.07 13.51
CA ARG A 138 -0.08 -8.50 13.44
C ARG A 138 -0.14 -6.99 13.17
N LYS A 139 0.80 -6.27 13.81
CA LYS A 139 1.10 -4.86 13.53
C LYS A 139 2.55 -4.71 13.10
N TYR A 140 2.75 -3.90 12.08
CA TYR A 140 4.07 -3.57 11.57
C TYR A 140 4.28 -2.07 11.59
N LYS A 141 5.29 -1.61 12.34
CA LYS A 141 5.71 -0.21 12.33
C LYS A 141 6.16 0.17 10.91
N PRO A 142 5.72 1.32 10.35
CA PRO A 142 6.10 1.75 9.00
C PRO A 142 7.52 2.32 8.97
N GLU A 143 8.49 1.53 9.35
CA GLU A 143 9.89 1.88 9.52
C GLU A 143 10.65 1.84 8.20
N PHE A 144 11.52 2.82 7.99
CA PHE A 144 12.32 2.97 6.78
C PHE A 144 13.05 1.67 6.40
N ASN A 145 13.03 1.36 5.09
CA ASN A 145 13.65 0.16 4.51
C ASN A 145 13.13 -1.18 5.06
N ASN A 146 11.91 -1.19 5.59
CA ASN A 146 11.20 -2.42 5.93
C ASN A 146 10.18 -2.74 4.84
N VAL A 147 10.07 -4.01 4.49
CA VAL A 147 9.09 -4.52 3.54
C VAL A 147 8.18 -5.52 4.21
N VAL A 148 6.88 -5.31 4.09
CA VAL A 148 5.87 -6.30 4.47
C VAL A 148 5.27 -6.90 3.21
N ILE A 149 5.35 -8.22 3.09
CA ILE A 149 4.80 -9.00 1.98
C ILE A 149 3.71 -9.89 2.54
N PHE A 150 2.53 -9.87 1.94
CA PHE A 150 1.44 -10.72 2.38
C PHE A 150 0.61 -11.26 1.21
N ASN A 151 0.07 -12.44 1.41
CA ASN A 151 -0.85 -13.07 0.47
C ASN A 151 -2.19 -12.35 0.48
N THR A 152 -2.73 -12.05 -0.69
CA THR A 152 -4.06 -11.44 -0.83
C THR A 152 -5.11 -12.53 -1.06
N SER A 153 -6.23 -12.40 -0.37
CA SER A 153 -7.39 -13.28 -0.45
C SER A 153 -8.63 -12.52 0.01
N HIS A 154 -9.79 -13.14 -0.04
CA HIS A 154 -11.00 -12.54 0.51
C HIS A 154 -11.05 -12.58 2.07
N TYR A 155 -10.00 -13.10 2.71
CA TYR A 155 -9.82 -13.11 4.17
C TYR A 155 -8.66 -12.25 4.65
N SER A 156 -7.82 -11.73 3.75
CA SER A 156 -6.62 -10.96 4.10
C SER A 156 -6.96 -9.52 4.42
N TYR A 157 -7.68 -9.31 5.53
CA TYR A 157 -8.01 -7.97 5.99
C TYR A 157 -6.77 -7.25 6.46
N HIS A 158 -6.64 -6.01 6.01
CA HIS A 158 -5.52 -5.16 6.38
C HIS A 158 -5.91 -3.69 6.36
N GLY A 159 -5.11 -2.86 7.00
CA GLY A 159 -5.29 -1.43 7.10
C GLY A 159 -4.13 -0.80 7.84
N PHE A 160 -4.31 0.41 8.34
CA PHE A 160 -3.36 1.01 9.29
C PHE A 160 -4.09 1.89 10.31
N ASP A 161 -3.56 1.90 11.54
CA ASP A 161 -4.12 2.68 12.62
C ASP A 161 -3.82 4.19 12.47
N LEU A 162 -4.37 5.02 13.35
CA LEU A 162 -4.29 6.47 13.25
C LEU A 162 -2.84 6.96 13.26
N VAL A 163 -2.47 7.75 12.25
CA VAL A 163 -1.21 8.47 12.17
C VAL A 163 -1.24 9.69 13.10
N SER A 164 -0.35 9.71 14.10
CA SER A 164 -0.23 10.76 15.12
C SER A 164 1.14 11.46 15.12
N CYS A 165 1.88 11.33 14.03
CA CYS A 165 3.21 11.94 13.87
C CYS A 165 3.16 13.48 13.95
N PRO A 166 4.31 14.18 14.15
CA PRO A 166 4.41 15.63 13.98
C PRO A 166 3.96 16.09 12.59
N ASN A 167 3.52 17.36 12.47
CA ASN A 167 2.96 17.87 11.21
C ASN A 167 3.97 17.97 10.06
N ASP A 168 5.26 17.97 10.37
CA ASP A 168 6.37 17.96 9.40
C ASP A 168 6.80 16.54 8.99
N LYS A 169 6.09 15.52 9.45
CA LYS A 169 6.33 14.11 9.13
C LYS A 169 5.12 13.48 8.44
N ASN A 170 5.41 12.50 7.60
CA ASN A 170 4.38 11.71 6.93
C ASN A 170 4.73 10.22 7.03
N ARG A 171 3.70 9.40 7.17
CA ARG A 171 3.83 7.96 6.90
C ARG A 171 3.94 7.78 5.39
N MET A 172 5.02 7.17 4.93
CA MET A 172 5.26 6.96 3.49
C MET A 172 5.46 5.47 3.19
N VAL A 173 4.79 5.00 2.15
CA VAL A 173 4.87 3.61 1.70
C VAL A 173 4.73 3.53 0.19
N ILE A 174 5.51 2.65 -0.44
CA ILE A 174 5.29 2.20 -1.81
C ILE A 174 4.54 0.87 -1.72
N SER A 175 3.36 0.81 -2.34
CA SER A 175 2.60 -0.43 -2.48
C SER A 175 2.75 -0.99 -3.89
N CYS A 176 2.96 -2.31 -4.00
CA CYS A 176 3.04 -3.04 -5.27
C CYS A 176 2.18 -4.28 -5.20
N TYR A 177 1.53 -4.60 -6.32
CA TYR A 177 0.66 -5.76 -6.43
C TYR A 177 1.16 -6.74 -7.47
N TYR A 178 1.03 -8.05 -7.15
CA TYR A 178 1.47 -9.12 -8.03
C TYR A 178 0.34 -10.10 -8.25
N TYR A 179 0.23 -10.56 -9.47
CA TYR A 179 -0.92 -11.29 -9.99
C TYR A 179 -0.52 -12.66 -10.53
N SER A 180 -1.47 -13.56 -10.63
CA SER A 180 -1.32 -14.90 -11.22
C SER A 180 -2.58 -15.25 -11.99
N ASN A 181 -2.47 -16.18 -12.95
CA ASN A 181 -3.64 -16.73 -13.61
C ASN A 181 -4.47 -17.62 -12.67
N GLU A 182 -3.83 -18.14 -11.61
CA GLU A 182 -4.49 -18.94 -10.62
C GLU A 182 -5.14 -18.07 -9.55
N ARG A 183 -6.41 -18.32 -9.27
CA ARG A 183 -7.21 -17.57 -8.31
C ARG A 183 -6.69 -17.63 -6.87
N GLY A 184 -6.02 -18.69 -6.48
CA GLY A 184 -5.60 -18.90 -5.09
C GLY A 184 -6.79 -19.00 -4.13
N GLU A 185 -6.72 -18.30 -3.02
CA GLU A 185 -7.75 -18.30 -1.95
C GLU A 185 -8.84 -17.23 -2.14
N HIS A 186 -9.00 -16.68 -3.34
CA HIS A 186 -10.08 -15.73 -3.62
C HIS A 186 -11.43 -16.45 -3.80
N GLY A 187 -12.51 -15.74 -3.48
CA GLY A 187 -13.86 -16.18 -3.77
C GLY A 187 -14.13 -16.38 -5.27
N ALA A 188 -15.23 -17.00 -5.62
CA ALA A 188 -15.55 -17.35 -7.01
C ALA A 188 -15.84 -16.14 -7.89
N ALA A 189 -16.29 -15.02 -7.30
CA ALA A 189 -16.62 -13.79 -8.02
C ALA A 189 -15.50 -12.78 -7.90
N THR A 190 -15.35 -11.92 -8.93
CA THR A 190 -14.55 -10.71 -8.85
C THR A 190 -15.14 -9.77 -7.80
N SER A 191 -14.30 -9.11 -7.05
CA SER A 191 -14.70 -8.16 -6.02
C SER A 191 -13.89 -6.88 -6.08
N THR A 192 -14.54 -5.79 -5.74
CA THR A 192 -13.87 -4.51 -5.43
C THR A 192 -13.30 -4.56 -4.02
N THR A 193 -12.53 -3.55 -3.63
CA THR A 193 -12.09 -3.35 -2.24
C THR A 193 -13.29 -3.39 -1.29
N ASN A 194 -13.21 -4.25 -0.28
CA ASN A 194 -14.29 -4.47 0.67
C ASN A 194 -13.86 -4.08 2.08
N TYR A 195 -14.41 -2.99 2.60
CA TYR A 195 -14.12 -2.46 3.94
C TYR A 195 -14.97 -3.09 5.02
N VAL A 196 -14.37 -3.33 6.17
CA VAL A 196 -15.11 -3.73 7.39
C VAL A 196 -15.96 -2.55 7.84
N GLY A 197 -17.28 -2.80 8.03
CA GLY A 197 -18.20 -1.72 8.43
C GLY A 197 -18.45 -0.69 7.32
N TRP A 198 -18.52 -1.14 6.07
CA TRP A 198 -18.73 -0.31 4.87
C TRP A 198 -19.76 0.82 5.03
N ASP A 199 -20.85 0.57 5.75
CA ASP A 199 -21.87 1.60 5.99
C ASP A 199 -21.37 2.71 6.93
N ARG A 200 -20.52 2.37 7.90
CA ARG A 200 -19.86 3.33 8.79
C ARG A 200 -18.84 4.15 8.03
N GLU A 201 -18.07 3.53 7.13
CA GLU A 201 -17.07 4.21 6.30
C GLU A 201 -17.74 5.14 5.30
N ARG A 202 -18.80 4.72 4.62
CA ARG A 202 -19.61 5.59 3.77
C ARG A 202 -20.14 6.81 4.52
N LYS A 203 -20.57 6.64 5.77
CA LYS A 203 -21.05 7.73 6.62
C LYS A 203 -19.91 8.70 6.94
N LYS A 204 -18.73 8.21 7.34
CA LYS A 204 -17.54 9.02 7.59
C LYS A 204 -17.08 9.76 6.33
N GLN A 205 -17.01 9.09 5.17
CA GLN A 205 -16.72 9.71 3.89
C GLN A 205 -17.72 10.81 3.54
N LYS A 206 -19.01 10.54 3.72
CA LYS A 206 -20.06 11.53 3.47
C LYS A 206 -19.95 12.72 4.41
N GLU A 207 -19.68 12.53 5.69
CA GLU A 207 -19.44 13.57 6.69
C GLU A 207 -18.17 14.38 6.33
N TYR A 208 -17.11 13.69 5.91
CA TYR A 208 -15.89 14.32 5.44
C TYR A 208 -16.13 15.18 4.19
N TYR A 209 -16.80 14.63 3.16
CA TYR A 209 -17.12 15.38 1.94
C TYR A 209 -18.06 16.57 2.21
N ASN A 210 -18.99 16.42 3.13
CA ASN A 210 -19.87 17.53 3.55
C ASN A 210 -19.11 18.64 4.27
N ARG A 211 -18.08 18.29 5.04
CA ARG A 211 -17.29 19.23 5.84
C ARG A 211 -16.18 19.92 5.03
N PHE A 212 -15.56 19.21 4.10
CA PHE A 212 -14.34 19.66 3.40
C PHE A 212 -14.48 19.75 1.87
N GLY A 213 -15.64 19.42 1.34
CA GLY A 213 -15.93 19.34 -0.10
C GLY A 213 -15.43 18.03 -0.72
N THR A 214 -15.88 17.78 -1.95
CA THR A 214 -15.40 16.62 -2.71
C THR A 214 -13.93 16.81 -3.03
N GLY A 215 -13.04 15.95 -2.51
CA GLY A 215 -11.58 16.05 -2.61
C GLY A 215 -10.98 15.99 -4.02
N TRP A 216 -11.81 16.12 -5.05
CA TRP A 216 -11.48 16.17 -6.47
C TRP A 216 -11.45 17.61 -7.03
N ARG A 217 -11.41 18.62 -6.20
CA ARG A 217 -11.15 19.96 -6.72
C ARG A 217 -9.66 20.05 -7.06
N LYS A 218 -9.36 20.08 -8.38
CA LYS A 218 -8.14 20.69 -8.89
C LYS A 218 -8.04 22.06 -8.22
N LEU A 219 -7.10 22.23 -7.32
CA LEU A 219 -6.68 23.55 -6.89
C LEU A 219 -6.13 24.23 -8.15
N LYS A 220 -6.74 25.32 -8.56
CA LYS A 220 -6.23 26.20 -9.60
C LYS A 220 -5.13 27.07 -9.03
#